data_451c2818af18e82e9d3f89e247209eda
#
_entry.id   451c2818af18e82e9d3f89e247209eda
#
_cell.length_a   1.000
_cell.length_b   1.000
_cell.length_c   1.000
_cell.angle_alpha   90.00
_cell.angle_beta   90.00
_cell.angle_gamma   90.00
#
_symmetry.space_group_name_H-M   'P 1'
#
loop_
_entity.id
_entity.type
_entity.pdbx_description
1 polymer ?
#
loop_
_entity_poly.entity_id
_entity_poly.type
_entity_poly.pdbx_seq_one_letter_code
_entity_poly.pdbx_strand_id
1 'polypeptide(L)'
;YGWQIDQVSEVAQLTQEIQSGTQTTREPVYSMTANAHGYNDIGNTYIEVDLSEQHMYFYQNGEDIFESDIVSGDMRYSDRQTPAGIYTIYYKKSPDVLRGKQLANGKYEYEQPVTYWMPFNGGIGFHDANWQPYFGGDRFMEGGSHGCINMPPEKAAELYNIIDCNIPIVCFY
;
A
#
# COMPACT_ATOMS: atom_id res chain seq x y z
N TYR A 1 -9.78 -0.86 -4.18
CA TYR A 1 -9.09 -0.48 -5.41
C TYR A 1 -9.91 -0.91 -6.64
N GLY A 2 -9.89 -0.12 -7.68
CA GLY A 2 -10.62 -0.36 -8.92
C GLY A 2 -11.50 0.84 -9.32
N TRP A 3 -12.38 0.64 -10.29
CA TRP A 3 -13.30 1.65 -10.78
C TRP A 3 -14.68 1.48 -10.14
N GLN A 4 -15.17 2.52 -9.48
CA GLN A 4 -16.50 2.54 -8.89
C GLN A 4 -17.20 3.86 -9.21
N ILE A 5 -18.36 3.79 -9.86
CA ILE A 5 -19.16 4.98 -10.17
C ILE A 5 -19.83 5.48 -8.88
N ASP A 6 -19.74 6.79 -8.62
CA ASP A 6 -20.59 7.47 -7.67
C ASP A 6 -22.00 7.63 -8.28
N GLN A 7 -22.86 6.69 -7.99
CA GLN A 7 -24.20 6.65 -8.59
C GLN A 7 -25.03 7.91 -8.28
N VAL A 8 -24.87 8.50 -7.09
CA VAL A 8 -25.64 9.68 -6.69
C VAL A 8 -25.18 10.90 -7.49
N SER A 9 -23.89 11.13 -7.54
CA SER A 9 -23.30 12.25 -8.28
C SER A 9 -23.48 12.08 -9.79
N GLU A 10 -23.36 10.85 -10.31
CA GLU A 10 -23.54 10.57 -11.73
C GLU A 10 -24.99 10.82 -12.18
N VAL A 11 -25.99 10.37 -11.39
CA VAL A 11 -27.40 10.62 -11.69
C VAL A 11 -27.72 12.11 -11.67
N ALA A 12 -27.16 12.86 -10.71
CA ALA A 12 -27.35 14.31 -10.65
C ALA A 12 -26.76 15.01 -11.89
N GLN A 13 -25.56 14.61 -12.28
CA GLN A 13 -24.87 15.16 -13.46
C GLN A 13 -25.62 14.83 -14.76
N LEU A 14 -26.03 13.59 -14.96
CA LEU A 14 -26.83 13.18 -16.13
C LEU A 14 -28.16 13.92 -16.20
N THR A 15 -28.82 14.10 -15.06
CA THR A 15 -30.09 14.86 -15.01
C THR A 15 -29.90 16.29 -15.48
N GLN A 16 -28.85 16.94 -15.04
CA GLN A 16 -28.52 18.31 -15.46
C GLN A 16 -28.21 18.39 -16.96
N GLU A 17 -27.44 17.45 -17.48
CA GLU A 17 -27.09 17.37 -18.90
C GLU A 17 -28.33 17.17 -19.79
N ILE A 18 -29.21 16.25 -19.40
CA ILE A 18 -30.47 16.02 -20.12
C ILE A 18 -31.37 17.27 -20.09
N GLN A 19 -31.52 17.91 -18.94
CA GLN A 19 -32.34 19.13 -18.81
C GLN A 19 -31.80 20.31 -19.61
N SER A 20 -30.49 20.42 -19.72
CA SER A 20 -29.84 21.48 -20.51
C SER A 20 -29.84 21.20 -22.02
N GLY A 21 -30.19 19.99 -22.45
CA GLY A 21 -30.10 19.54 -23.85
C GLY A 21 -28.65 19.48 -24.36
N THR A 22 -27.67 19.44 -23.48
CA THR A 22 -26.25 19.39 -23.83
C THR A 22 -25.87 17.96 -24.24
N GLN A 23 -25.40 17.80 -25.47
CA GLN A 23 -24.76 16.57 -25.90
C GLN A 23 -23.29 16.58 -25.47
N THR A 24 -22.92 15.60 -24.63
CA THR A 24 -21.53 15.48 -24.11
C THR A 24 -21.07 14.04 -24.16
N THR A 25 -19.75 13.87 -24.26
CA THR A 25 -19.07 12.61 -24.06
C THR A 25 -18.04 12.83 -22.97
N ARG A 26 -18.16 12.09 -21.87
CA ARG A 26 -17.29 12.21 -20.72
C ARG A 26 -17.18 10.91 -19.96
N GLU A 27 -16.17 10.80 -19.12
CA GLU A 27 -16.10 9.75 -18.10
C GLU A 27 -17.22 9.93 -17.07
N PRO A 28 -17.75 8.83 -16.49
CA PRO A 28 -18.63 8.87 -15.35
C PRO A 28 -18.00 9.57 -14.14
N VAL A 29 -18.84 10.04 -13.22
CA VAL A 29 -18.35 10.49 -11.90
C VAL A 29 -18.01 9.24 -11.07
N TYR A 30 -16.76 9.12 -10.68
CA TYR A 30 -16.28 7.97 -9.89
C TYR A 30 -16.17 8.33 -8.41
N SER A 31 -16.55 7.38 -7.53
CA SER A 31 -16.24 7.41 -6.09
C SER A 31 -14.89 6.75 -5.79
N MET A 32 -14.40 5.91 -6.73
CA MET A 32 -13.09 5.27 -6.65
C MET A 32 -12.54 5.11 -8.06
N THR A 33 -11.25 5.33 -8.21
CA THR A 33 -10.54 5.14 -9.48
C THR A 33 -9.37 4.18 -9.32
N ALA A 34 -9.04 3.48 -10.40
CA ALA A 34 -7.81 2.73 -10.53
C ALA A 34 -6.73 3.56 -11.23
N ASN A 35 -5.53 3.01 -11.30
CA ASN A 35 -4.38 3.69 -11.90
C ASN A 35 -4.41 3.68 -13.44
N ALA A 36 -5.09 2.72 -14.03
CA ALA A 36 -5.17 2.58 -15.49
C ALA A 36 -6.53 2.07 -15.94
N HIS A 37 -6.93 2.47 -17.15
CA HIS A 37 -7.96 1.81 -17.93
C HIS A 37 -7.29 0.86 -18.93
N GLY A 38 -7.67 -0.41 -18.95
CA GLY A 38 -7.11 -1.31 -19.93
C GLY A 38 -7.26 -2.78 -19.55
N TYR A 39 -6.26 -3.57 -19.91
CA TYR A 39 -6.25 -5.01 -19.66
C TYR A 39 -6.22 -5.35 -18.15
N ASN A 40 -5.56 -4.52 -17.38
CA ASN A 40 -5.60 -4.54 -15.92
C ASN A 40 -5.78 -3.10 -15.40
N ASP A 41 -6.30 -2.96 -14.20
CA ASP A 41 -6.51 -1.66 -13.56
C ASP A 41 -5.24 -1.12 -12.87
N ILE A 42 -4.15 -1.87 -12.88
CA ILE A 42 -2.89 -1.57 -12.16
C ILE A 42 -1.97 -0.72 -13.03
N GLY A 43 -1.91 -1.00 -14.34
CA GLY A 43 -0.97 -0.38 -15.28
C GLY A 43 0.41 -1.04 -15.22
N ASN A 44 1.44 -0.30 -15.67
CA ASN A 44 2.81 -0.80 -15.80
C ASN A 44 3.77 -0.22 -14.74
N THR A 45 3.25 0.58 -13.79
CA THR A 45 4.03 1.12 -12.68
C THR A 45 3.34 0.74 -11.38
N TYR A 46 3.91 -0.20 -10.64
CA TYR A 46 3.30 -0.79 -9.45
C TYR A 46 4.34 -1.54 -8.61
N ILE A 47 3.97 -1.84 -7.37
CA ILE A 47 4.77 -2.68 -6.46
C ILE A 47 4.10 -4.05 -6.35
N GLU A 48 4.88 -5.13 -6.47
CA GLU A 48 4.51 -6.48 -6.09
C GLU A 48 5.12 -6.82 -4.73
N VAL A 49 4.34 -7.44 -3.86
CA VAL A 49 4.77 -7.96 -2.56
C VAL A 49 4.38 -9.42 -2.50
N ASP A 50 5.33 -10.31 -2.76
CA ASP A 50 5.18 -11.75 -2.59
C ASP A 50 5.35 -12.10 -1.11
N LEU A 51 4.22 -12.35 -0.44
CA LEU A 51 4.17 -12.68 0.97
C LEU A 51 4.64 -14.11 1.25
N SER A 52 4.64 -15.01 0.24
CA SER A 52 5.16 -16.37 0.36
C SER A 52 6.69 -16.40 0.27
N GLU A 53 7.23 -15.68 -0.70
CA GLU A 53 8.68 -15.61 -0.93
C GLU A 53 9.37 -14.58 0.00
N GLN A 54 8.58 -13.71 0.66
CA GLN A 54 9.07 -12.61 1.48
C GLN A 54 9.98 -11.67 0.71
N HIS A 55 9.54 -11.35 -0.50
CA HIS A 55 10.25 -10.50 -1.44
C HIS A 55 9.31 -9.49 -2.07
N MET A 56 9.84 -8.35 -2.49
CA MET A 56 9.08 -7.33 -3.20
C MET A 56 9.82 -6.80 -4.42
N TYR A 57 9.05 -6.39 -5.42
CA TYR A 57 9.53 -5.79 -6.66
C TYR A 57 8.83 -4.46 -6.91
N PHE A 58 9.54 -3.49 -7.46
CA PHE A 58 8.93 -2.27 -7.97
C PHE A 58 9.16 -2.16 -9.47
N TYR A 59 8.08 -2.25 -10.20
CA TYR A 59 8.06 -2.06 -11.65
C TYR A 59 7.73 -0.61 -11.99
N GLN A 60 8.53 0.01 -12.86
CA GLN A 60 8.26 1.32 -13.42
C GLN A 60 8.24 1.21 -14.95
N ASN A 61 7.10 1.56 -15.56
CA ASN A 61 6.88 1.43 -17.01
C ASN A 61 7.09 0.00 -17.54
N GLY A 62 6.85 -1.01 -16.72
CA GLY A 62 7.01 -2.43 -17.05
C GLY A 62 8.42 -2.98 -16.86
N GLU A 63 9.35 -2.16 -16.40
CA GLU A 63 10.71 -2.59 -16.05
C GLU A 63 10.84 -2.74 -14.52
N ASP A 64 11.44 -3.84 -14.08
CA ASP A 64 11.83 -4.03 -12.70
C ASP A 64 13.05 -3.13 -12.40
N ILE A 65 12.84 -2.13 -11.53
CA ILE A 65 13.87 -1.14 -11.18
C ILE A 65 14.33 -1.22 -9.73
N PHE A 66 13.65 -2.03 -8.91
CA PHE A 66 13.99 -2.20 -7.50
C PHE A 66 13.43 -3.51 -6.97
N GLU A 67 14.24 -4.20 -6.18
CA GLU A 67 13.84 -5.40 -5.43
C GLU A 67 14.40 -5.39 -4.01
N SER A 68 13.72 -6.08 -3.10
CA SER A 68 14.15 -6.21 -1.70
C SER A 68 13.56 -7.44 -1.04
N ASP A 69 14.37 -8.14 -0.26
CA ASP A 69 13.86 -9.03 0.77
C ASP A 69 13.13 -8.22 1.84
N ILE A 70 12.07 -8.79 2.40
CA ILE A 70 11.19 -8.15 3.38
C ILE A 70 10.92 -9.08 4.58
N VAL A 71 10.28 -8.51 5.60
CA VAL A 71 9.60 -9.30 6.64
C VAL A 71 8.18 -8.75 6.80
N SER A 72 7.19 -9.54 6.42
CA SER A 72 5.78 -9.21 6.53
C SER A 72 5.21 -9.48 7.93
N GLY A 73 3.90 -9.45 8.06
CA GLY A 73 3.19 -9.72 9.30
C GLY A 73 3.43 -11.13 9.85
N ASP A 74 3.43 -11.25 11.18
CA ASP A 74 3.68 -12.52 11.91
C ASP A 74 2.54 -13.51 11.69
N MET A 75 2.83 -14.63 11.03
CA MET A 75 1.85 -15.65 10.67
C MET A 75 1.25 -16.40 11.85
N ARG A 76 1.86 -16.35 13.04
CA ARG A 76 1.32 -16.98 14.26
C ARG A 76 0.07 -16.28 14.79
N TYR A 77 -0.16 -15.04 14.39
CA TYR A 77 -1.25 -14.20 14.87
C TYR A 77 -2.10 -13.73 13.69
N SER A 78 -3.35 -14.17 13.63
CA SER A 78 -4.25 -13.83 12.51
C SER A 78 -4.53 -12.33 12.35
N ASP A 79 -4.42 -11.57 13.44
CA ASP A 79 -4.59 -10.11 13.48
C ASP A 79 -3.32 -9.32 13.14
N ARG A 80 -2.20 -10.03 12.89
CA ARG A 80 -0.91 -9.45 12.51
C ARG A 80 -0.48 -9.78 11.09
N GLN A 81 -1.18 -10.67 10.41
CA GLN A 81 -0.86 -11.04 9.04
C GLN A 81 -1.02 -9.85 8.10
N THR A 82 -0.11 -9.69 7.15
CA THR A 82 -0.27 -8.72 6.07
C THR A 82 -1.39 -9.21 5.14
N PRO A 83 -2.49 -8.45 4.95
CA PRO A 83 -3.58 -8.92 4.11
C PRO A 83 -3.19 -8.87 2.63
N ALA A 84 -3.50 -9.94 1.89
CA ALA A 84 -3.45 -9.91 0.43
C ALA A 84 -4.48 -8.92 -0.12
N GLY A 85 -4.17 -8.29 -1.25
CA GLY A 85 -5.06 -7.31 -1.88
C GLY A 85 -4.32 -6.32 -2.74
N ILE A 86 -5.07 -5.35 -3.29
CA ILE A 86 -4.51 -4.24 -4.07
C ILE A 86 -4.75 -2.95 -3.30
N TYR A 87 -3.67 -2.22 -3.08
CA TYR A 87 -3.62 -0.99 -2.28
C TYR A 87 -2.95 0.13 -3.07
N THR A 88 -2.80 1.30 -2.45
CA THR A 88 -2.00 2.41 -2.97
C THR A 88 -1.22 3.09 -1.85
N ILE A 89 -0.06 3.67 -2.16
CA ILE A 89 0.68 4.51 -1.21
C ILE A 89 -0.15 5.75 -0.88
N TYR A 90 -0.48 5.97 0.38
CA TYR A 90 -1.27 7.12 0.82
C TYR A 90 -0.45 8.40 0.88
N TYR A 91 0.70 8.31 1.51
CA TYR A 91 1.68 9.40 1.68
C TYR A 91 3.05 8.81 2.03
N LYS A 92 4.04 9.70 2.08
CA LYS A 92 5.40 9.35 2.56
C LYS A 92 5.77 10.30 3.69
N LYS A 93 6.40 9.79 4.73
CA LYS A 93 6.85 10.59 5.87
C LYS A 93 8.23 10.11 6.37
N SER A 94 9.09 11.07 6.69
CA SER A 94 10.42 10.80 7.25
C SER A 94 10.83 11.96 8.19
N PRO A 95 11.22 11.69 9.45
CA PRO A 95 10.98 10.45 10.20
C PRO A 95 9.53 10.36 10.74
N ASP A 96 9.16 9.18 11.27
CA ASP A 96 7.90 8.98 11.98
C ASP A 96 8.05 8.06 13.20
N VAL A 97 6.99 7.97 14.02
CA VAL A 97 6.87 7.03 15.13
C VAL A 97 5.62 6.20 14.93
N LEU A 98 5.79 4.91 14.65
CA LEU A 98 4.69 3.97 14.52
C LEU A 98 4.16 3.62 15.91
N ARG A 99 2.84 3.65 16.06
CA ARG A 99 2.17 3.40 17.34
C ARG A 99 1.21 2.25 17.21
N GLY A 100 1.29 1.32 18.15
CA GLY A 100 0.30 0.28 18.34
C GLY A 100 -1.03 0.82 18.88
N LYS A 101 -1.90 -0.09 19.27
CA LYS A 101 -3.21 0.25 19.85
C LYS A 101 -3.02 1.08 21.12
N GLN A 102 -3.85 2.11 21.29
CA GLN A 102 -3.87 2.87 22.54
C GLN A 102 -4.57 2.05 23.63
N LEU A 103 -3.89 1.90 24.77
CA LEU A 103 -4.38 1.19 25.94
C LEU A 103 -5.27 2.08 26.80
N ALA A 104 -6.06 1.49 27.70
CA ALA A 104 -6.97 2.20 28.58
C ALA A 104 -6.26 3.22 29.53
N ASN A 105 -4.97 3.06 29.76
CA ASN A 105 -4.15 3.98 30.56
C ASN A 105 -3.58 5.16 29.75
N GLY A 106 -3.98 5.31 28.47
CA GLY A 106 -3.52 6.36 27.55
C GLY A 106 -2.17 6.12 26.89
N LYS A 107 -1.44 5.06 27.26
CA LYS A 107 -0.19 4.65 26.58
C LYS A 107 -0.48 3.82 25.35
N TYR A 108 0.50 3.73 24.45
CA TYR A 108 0.44 2.83 23.31
C TYR A 108 1.02 1.47 23.67
N GLU A 109 0.55 0.42 23.02
CA GLU A 109 1.07 -0.95 23.14
C GLU A 109 2.56 -1.00 22.79
N TYR A 110 2.94 -0.25 21.76
CA TYR A 110 4.34 0.03 21.40
C TYR A 110 4.45 1.40 20.75
N GLU A 111 5.64 1.97 20.76
CA GLU A 111 6.06 3.12 19.99
C GLU A 111 7.39 2.78 19.35
N GLN A 112 7.41 2.74 18.01
CA GLN A 112 8.59 2.35 17.23
C GLN A 112 9.00 3.48 16.31
N PRO A 113 10.11 4.18 16.59
CA PRO A 113 10.69 5.14 15.66
C PRO A 113 11.15 4.46 14.37
N VAL A 114 10.84 5.09 13.24
CA VAL A 114 11.30 4.69 11.91
C VAL A 114 11.83 5.90 11.15
N THR A 115 12.74 5.69 10.24
CA THR A 115 13.28 6.77 9.41
C THR A 115 12.37 7.03 8.21
N TYR A 116 11.81 5.99 7.61
CA TYR A 116 10.96 6.06 6.43
C TYR A 116 9.63 5.37 6.69
N TRP A 117 8.53 6.05 6.39
CA TRP A 117 7.18 5.52 6.53
C TRP A 117 6.37 5.75 5.26
N MET A 118 5.82 4.69 4.69
CA MET A 118 5.06 4.67 3.44
C MET A 118 3.81 3.80 3.60
N PRO A 119 2.72 4.33 4.21
CA PRO A 119 1.51 3.57 4.50
C PRO A 119 0.66 3.34 3.24
N PHE A 120 0.00 2.16 3.19
CA PHE A 120 -0.86 1.78 2.08
C PHE A 120 -2.17 1.08 2.49
N ASN A 121 -2.29 0.58 3.74
CA ASN A 121 -3.50 -0.07 4.22
C ASN A 121 -3.72 0.23 5.71
N GLY A 122 -4.48 1.30 6.02
CA GLY A 122 -4.68 1.75 7.40
C GLY A 122 -3.35 2.04 8.10
N GLY A 123 -3.03 1.24 9.10
CA GLY A 123 -1.76 1.30 9.84
C GLY A 123 -0.65 0.41 9.27
N ILE A 124 -0.84 -0.21 8.12
CA ILE A 124 0.13 -1.07 7.44
C ILE A 124 0.85 -0.28 6.35
N GLY A 125 2.16 -0.40 6.28
CA GLY A 125 3.00 0.27 5.29
C GLY A 125 4.40 -0.32 5.23
N PHE A 126 5.21 0.20 4.31
CA PHE A 126 6.64 -0.09 4.23
C PHE A 126 7.40 0.83 5.19
N HIS A 127 8.41 0.29 5.89
CA HIS A 127 9.31 1.06 6.73
C HIS A 127 10.65 0.34 6.97
N ASP A 128 11.66 1.09 7.34
CA ASP A 128 12.94 0.54 7.79
C ASP A 128 12.81 -0.21 9.12
N ALA A 129 13.54 -1.31 9.26
CA ALA A 129 13.48 -2.15 10.45
C ALA A 129 14.87 -2.67 10.86
N ASN A 130 15.68 -1.79 11.43
CA ASN A 130 17.04 -2.11 11.87
C ASN A 130 17.13 -3.12 13.03
N TRP A 131 15.99 -3.49 13.62
CA TRP A 131 15.89 -4.51 14.67
C TRP A 131 15.70 -5.93 14.12
N GLN A 132 15.41 -6.08 12.84
CA GLN A 132 15.31 -7.40 12.22
C GLN A 132 16.72 -7.98 12.02
N PRO A 133 16.96 -9.25 12.43
CA PRO A 133 18.28 -9.87 12.30
C PRO A 133 18.62 -10.26 10.85
N TYR A 134 17.59 -10.50 10.04
CA TYR A 134 17.67 -10.77 8.60
C TYR A 134 16.31 -10.53 7.94
N PHE A 135 16.28 -10.48 6.61
CA PHE A 135 15.09 -10.28 5.81
C PHE A 135 14.93 -11.45 4.83
N GLY A 136 13.70 -11.68 4.37
CA GLY A 136 13.39 -12.81 3.51
C GLY A 136 13.21 -14.13 4.26
N GLY A 137 13.01 -15.21 3.48
CA GLY A 137 12.88 -16.57 3.98
C GLY A 137 11.71 -16.76 4.95
N ASP A 138 11.96 -17.45 6.03
CA ASP A 138 10.95 -17.85 7.03
C ASP A 138 10.84 -16.89 8.23
N ARG A 139 11.51 -15.73 8.19
CA ARG A 139 11.54 -14.78 9.32
C ARG A 139 10.15 -14.36 9.79
N PHE A 140 9.20 -14.19 8.87
CA PHE A 140 7.81 -13.81 9.16
C PHE A 140 7.03 -14.90 9.93
N MET A 141 7.49 -16.14 9.91
CA MET A 141 6.86 -17.26 10.62
C MET A 141 7.08 -17.19 12.13
N GLU A 142 8.17 -16.55 12.61
CA GLU A 142 8.55 -16.52 14.04
C GLU A 142 8.84 -15.12 14.57
N GLY A 143 9.01 -14.14 13.72
CA GLY A 143 9.38 -12.78 14.11
C GLY A 143 8.91 -11.72 13.14
N GLY A 144 7.75 -11.95 12.54
CA GLY A 144 7.06 -11.00 11.68
C GLY A 144 6.62 -9.73 12.42
N SER A 145 6.13 -8.79 11.66
CA SER A 145 5.61 -7.51 12.14
C SER A 145 4.16 -7.63 12.67
N HIS A 146 3.54 -6.49 12.96
CA HIS A 146 2.09 -6.39 13.22
C HIS A 146 1.28 -6.10 11.92
N GLY A 147 1.80 -6.56 10.77
CA GLY A 147 1.19 -6.39 9.46
C GLY A 147 2.00 -5.52 8.49
N CYS A 148 2.88 -4.67 8.99
CA CYS A 148 3.75 -3.84 8.16
C CYS A 148 4.77 -4.68 7.37
N ILE A 149 5.27 -4.11 6.29
CA ILE A 149 6.38 -4.65 5.51
C ILE A 149 7.67 -4.02 6.01
N ASN A 150 8.42 -4.79 6.79
CA ASN A 150 9.73 -4.43 7.31
C ASN A 150 10.78 -4.57 6.20
N MET A 151 11.62 -3.57 6.03
CA MET A 151 12.66 -3.54 5.01
C MET A 151 14.05 -3.28 5.62
N PRO A 152 15.12 -3.75 4.97
CA PRO A 152 16.47 -3.26 5.27
C PRO A 152 16.50 -1.73 5.22
N PRO A 153 17.18 -1.04 6.16
CA PRO A 153 17.17 0.42 6.21
C PRO A 153 17.61 1.11 4.91
N GLU A 154 18.64 0.58 4.26
CA GLU A 154 19.13 1.06 2.98
C GLU A 154 18.11 0.87 1.84
N LYS A 155 17.38 -0.25 1.84
CA LYS A 155 16.32 -0.54 0.86
C LYS A 155 15.08 0.32 1.10
N ALA A 156 14.71 0.56 2.36
CA ALA A 156 13.64 1.48 2.69
C ALA A 156 13.95 2.92 2.25
N ALA A 157 15.21 3.36 2.42
CA ALA A 157 15.68 4.65 1.93
C ALA A 157 15.62 4.75 0.40
N GLU A 158 16.08 3.72 -0.29
CA GLU A 158 16.05 3.64 -1.76
C GLU A 158 14.60 3.71 -2.27
N LEU A 159 13.73 2.84 -1.77
CA LEU A 159 12.30 2.82 -2.13
C LEU A 159 11.64 4.17 -1.86
N TYR A 160 11.87 4.76 -0.69
CA TYR A 160 11.30 6.07 -0.32
C TYR A 160 11.65 7.17 -1.33
N ASN A 161 12.85 7.12 -1.92
CA ASN A 161 13.30 8.15 -2.86
C ASN A 161 12.75 7.95 -4.28
N ILE A 162 12.45 6.72 -4.68
CA ILE A 162 12.05 6.41 -6.07
C ILE A 162 10.54 6.26 -6.29
N ILE A 163 9.74 6.02 -5.22
CA ILE A 163 8.29 5.85 -5.37
C ILE A 163 7.54 7.17 -5.18
N ASP A 164 6.38 7.27 -5.84
CA ASP A 164 5.40 8.33 -5.65
C ASP A 164 4.17 7.84 -4.86
N CYS A 165 3.35 8.78 -4.38
CA CYS A 165 2.04 8.47 -3.82
C CYS A 165 1.11 7.93 -4.92
N ASN A 166 0.08 7.18 -4.50
CA ASN A 166 -0.91 6.53 -5.38
C ASN A 166 -0.37 5.41 -6.27
N ILE A 167 0.90 5.02 -6.17
CA ILE A 167 1.41 3.82 -6.84
C ILE A 167 0.64 2.60 -6.31
N PRO A 168 0.09 1.75 -7.20
CA PRO A 168 -0.55 0.51 -6.81
C PRO A 168 0.43 -0.47 -6.15
N ILE A 169 -0.07 -1.19 -5.15
CA ILE A 169 0.65 -2.25 -4.45
C ILE A 169 -0.19 -3.52 -4.51
N VAL A 170 0.38 -4.59 -5.02
CA VAL A 170 -0.26 -5.91 -5.11
C VAL A 170 0.40 -6.82 -4.07
N CYS A 171 -0.31 -7.13 -2.99
CA CYS A 171 0.12 -8.11 -1.99
C CYS A 171 -0.55 -9.45 -2.28
N PHE A 172 0.22 -10.53 -2.37
CA PHE A 172 -0.28 -11.88 -2.67
C PHE A 172 0.57 -12.97 -1.97
N TYR A 173 0.01 -14.19 -1.91
CA TYR A 173 0.65 -15.40 -1.40
C TYR A 173 0.89 -16.40 -2.52
#